data_63a111d8f15f5432210e32846e8c7c6d
#
_entry.id   63a111d8f15f5432210e32846e8c7c6d
#
_cell.length_a   1.000
_cell.length_b   1.000
_cell.length_c   1.000
_cell.angle_alpha   90.00
_cell.angle_beta   90.00
_cell.angle_gamma   90.00
#
_symmetry.space_group_name_H-M   'P 1'
#
loop_
_entity.id
_entity.type
_entity.pdbx_description
1 polymer ?
#
loop_
_entity_poly.entity_id
_entity_poly.type
_entity_poly.pdbx_seq_one_letter_code
_entity_poly.pdbx_strand_id
1 'polypeptide(L)'
;MFDFFGGVTPMLVSDNCTTAVNHEKSDWYTTSLNTTYHEMAEHYNLAIIPARVRKPKDKPNVEGSVGKISTWITAALRNEQFFSLAELNDSIREKLNAYNARKFQKKECSRLSLFLGEEMPLLAPLPATPFELAEWKQATVQFNYHIAVDKMYYSVPYQYIKNKVDVRIT
;
A
#
# COMPACT_ATOMS: atom_id res chain seq x y z
N MET A 1 2.79 -4.94 2.71
CA MET A 1 2.15 -4.55 4.00
C MET A 1 1.16 -5.61 4.45
N PHE A 2 0.13 -5.90 3.70
CA PHE A 2 -0.92 -6.87 4.08
C PHE A 2 -0.38 -8.29 4.34
N ASP A 3 0.58 -8.76 3.53
CA ASP A 3 1.26 -10.06 3.76
C ASP A 3 1.99 -10.10 5.11
N PHE A 4 2.57 -8.99 5.54
CA PHE A 4 3.25 -8.88 6.83
C PHE A 4 2.28 -9.05 8.01
N PHE A 5 1.08 -8.52 7.90
CA PHE A 5 0.04 -8.63 8.94
C PHE A 5 -0.82 -9.89 8.79
N GLY A 6 -0.71 -10.60 7.68
CA GLY A 6 -1.50 -11.81 7.40
C GLY A 6 -2.96 -11.53 7.08
N GLY A 7 -3.32 -10.30 6.69
CA GLY A 7 -4.69 -9.93 6.36
C GLY A 7 -4.86 -8.48 5.97
N VAL A 8 -6.07 -8.11 5.60
CA VAL A 8 -6.45 -6.79 5.10
C VAL A 8 -7.30 -6.05 6.14
N THR A 9 -6.89 -4.82 6.47
CA THR A 9 -7.70 -3.93 7.32
C THR A 9 -8.93 -3.41 6.56
N PRO A 10 -10.11 -3.26 7.19
CA PRO A 10 -11.29 -2.70 6.52
C PRO A 10 -11.12 -1.23 6.12
N MET A 11 -10.24 -0.51 6.79
CA MET A 11 -9.98 0.91 6.51
C MET A 11 -8.48 1.20 6.48
N LEU A 12 -8.06 2.01 5.50
CA LEU A 12 -6.69 2.51 5.38
C LEU A 12 -6.70 4.04 5.45
N VAL A 13 -6.08 4.59 6.47
CA VAL A 13 -5.91 6.04 6.59
C VAL A 13 -4.58 6.43 5.94
N SER A 14 -4.65 6.96 4.73
CA SER A 14 -3.47 7.40 3.98
C SER A 14 -3.08 8.82 4.34
N ASP A 15 -1.80 9.15 4.11
CA ASP A 15 -1.36 10.53 4.06
C ASP A 15 -1.94 11.24 2.84
N ASN A 16 -2.02 12.57 2.94
CA ASN A 16 -2.51 13.43 1.87
C ASN A 16 -1.38 13.71 0.85
N CYS A 17 -0.73 12.64 0.39
CA CYS A 17 0.33 12.72 -0.60
C CYS A 17 -0.26 12.68 -2.02
N THR A 18 0.43 13.32 -2.97
CA THR A 18 0.00 13.41 -4.37
C THR A 18 -0.11 12.05 -5.06
N THR A 19 0.53 11.02 -4.55
CA THR A 19 0.42 9.65 -5.04
C THR A 19 -0.88 8.95 -4.63
N ALA A 20 -1.48 9.36 -3.52
CA ALA A 20 -2.73 8.78 -3.02
C ALA A 20 -3.95 9.64 -3.39
N VAL A 21 -3.76 10.94 -3.57
CA VAL A 21 -4.83 11.92 -3.69
C VAL A 21 -4.55 12.89 -4.83
N ASN A 22 -5.51 13.06 -5.75
CA ASN A 22 -5.47 14.10 -6.76
C ASN A 22 -6.03 15.39 -6.16
N HIS A 23 -5.21 16.42 -6.09
CA HIS A 23 -5.65 17.76 -5.73
C HIS A 23 -6.14 18.49 -6.99
N GLU A 24 -7.44 18.45 -7.26
CA GLU A 24 -8.03 19.36 -8.23
C GLU A 24 -8.02 20.79 -7.66
N LYS A 25 -7.56 21.75 -8.48
CA LYS A 25 -7.39 23.16 -8.08
C LYS A 25 -8.70 23.92 -7.81
N SER A 26 -9.84 23.31 -8.07
CA SER A 26 -11.15 23.93 -7.89
C SER A 26 -12.06 23.01 -7.07
N ASP A 27 -12.26 23.32 -5.89
CA ASP A 27 -13.38 23.02 -5.02
C ASP A 27 -13.05 22.40 -3.67
N TRP A 28 -13.64 23.01 -2.73
CA TRP A 28 -13.45 22.88 -1.30
C TRP A 28 -13.78 21.49 -0.73
N TYR A 29 -14.30 20.53 -1.51
CA TYR A 29 -14.94 19.34 -0.96
C TYR A 29 -14.63 17.99 -1.62
N THR A 30 -13.94 17.89 -2.73
CA THR A 30 -13.69 16.60 -3.39
C THR A 30 -12.21 16.33 -3.59
N THR A 31 -11.62 15.71 -2.59
CA THR A 31 -10.34 15.04 -2.73
C THR A 31 -10.59 13.74 -3.51
N SER A 32 -10.31 13.70 -4.81
CA SER A 32 -10.40 12.47 -5.58
C SER A 32 -9.17 11.59 -5.31
N LEU A 33 -9.40 10.30 -5.09
CA LEU A 33 -8.31 9.34 -4.98
C LEU A 33 -7.64 9.16 -6.34
N ASN A 34 -6.33 8.89 -6.33
CA ASN A 34 -5.63 8.45 -7.52
C ASN A 34 -6.25 7.14 -8.02
N THR A 35 -6.47 7.01 -9.34
CA THR A 35 -7.14 5.85 -9.95
C THR A 35 -6.49 4.53 -9.55
N THR A 36 -5.17 4.45 -9.62
CA THR A 36 -4.42 3.24 -9.24
C THR A 36 -4.58 2.90 -7.76
N TYR A 37 -4.65 3.93 -6.91
CA TYR A 37 -4.84 3.73 -5.48
C TYR A 37 -6.27 3.27 -5.17
N HIS A 38 -7.25 3.73 -5.95
CA HIS A 38 -8.63 3.26 -5.89
C HIS A 38 -8.75 1.80 -6.35
N GLU A 39 -8.12 1.43 -7.47
CA GLU A 39 -8.08 0.04 -7.95
C GLU A 39 -7.46 -0.91 -6.91
N MET A 40 -6.40 -0.48 -6.24
CA MET A 40 -5.81 -1.24 -5.14
C MET A 40 -6.82 -1.42 -3.98
N ALA A 41 -7.56 -0.38 -3.64
CA ALA A 41 -8.57 -0.45 -2.59
C ALA A 41 -9.72 -1.39 -2.94
N GLU A 42 -10.18 -1.37 -4.19
CA GLU A 42 -11.19 -2.30 -4.69
C GLU A 42 -10.69 -3.74 -4.69
N HIS A 43 -9.45 -3.98 -5.15
CA HIS A 43 -8.84 -5.31 -5.16
C HIS A 43 -8.78 -5.95 -3.76
N TYR A 44 -8.40 -5.16 -2.75
CA TYR A 44 -8.32 -5.61 -1.36
C TYR A 44 -9.63 -5.44 -0.59
N ASN A 45 -10.68 -4.90 -1.20
CA ASN A 45 -11.97 -4.61 -0.58
C ASN A 45 -11.84 -3.80 0.73
N LEU A 46 -11.07 -2.71 0.66
CA LEU A 46 -10.84 -1.80 1.78
C LEU A 46 -11.31 -0.38 1.47
N ALA A 47 -11.69 0.37 2.49
CA ALA A 47 -12.01 1.79 2.36
C ALA A 47 -10.76 2.65 2.61
N ILE A 48 -10.50 3.62 1.71
CA ILE A 48 -9.45 4.60 1.90
C ILE A 48 -10.04 5.87 2.49
N ILE A 49 -9.48 6.32 3.60
CA ILE A 49 -9.86 7.58 4.25
C ILE A 49 -8.62 8.48 4.27
N PRO A 50 -8.52 9.47 3.37
CA PRO A 50 -7.41 10.42 3.40
C PRO A 50 -7.40 11.22 4.70
N ALA A 51 -6.22 11.40 5.30
CA ALA A 51 -6.06 12.25 6.45
C ALA A 51 -6.40 13.71 6.10
N ARG A 52 -6.94 14.47 7.06
CA ARG A 52 -7.33 15.86 6.82
C ARG A 52 -6.10 16.73 6.54
N VAL A 53 -6.23 17.62 5.55
CA VAL A 53 -5.18 18.56 5.17
C VAL A 53 -4.83 19.47 6.37
N ARG A 54 -3.54 19.64 6.64
CA ARG A 54 -2.99 20.53 7.68
C ARG A 54 -3.46 20.25 9.12
N LYS A 55 -3.83 18.99 9.42
CA LYS A 55 -4.13 18.58 10.80
C LYS A 55 -3.13 17.52 11.28
N PRO A 56 -1.93 17.91 11.72
CA PRO A 56 -0.89 16.98 12.18
C PRO A 56 -1.32 16.16 13.41
N LYS A 57 -2.37 16.60 14.09
CA LYS A 57 -2.92 15.88 15.26
C LYS A 57 -3.68 14.58 14.87
N ASP A 58 -3.93 14.34 13.59
CA ASP A 58 -4.64 13.12 13.15
C ASP A 58 -3.72 11.87 13.17
N LYS A 59 -2.38 12.06 13.17
CA LYS A 59 -1.40 10.95 13.17
C LYS A 59 -0.25 11.04 14.22
N PRO A 60 -0.42 11.64 15.41
CA PRO A 60 0.70 11.87 16.34
C PRO A 60 1.34 10.58 16.82
N ASN A 61 0.55 9.49 16.92
CA ASN A 61 1.02 8.20 17.43
C ASN A 61 1.89 7.45 16.43
N VAL A 62 1.61 7.56 15.12
CA VAL A 62 2.35 6.86 14.07
C VAL A 62 3.72 7.47 13.90
N GLU A 63 3.80 8.79 13.70
CA GLU A 63 5.08 9.50 13.49
C GLU A 63 6.02 9.36 14.71
N GLY A 64 5.48 9.57 15.91
CA GLY A 64 6.25 9.41 17.14
C GLY A 64 6.72 7.97 17.38
N SER A 65 5.95 6.98 16.96
CA SER A 65 6.31 5.56 17.09
C SER A 65 7.38 5.15 16.09
N VAL A 66 7.24 5.55 14.82
CA VAL A 66 8.22 5.27 13.76
C VAL A 66 9.59 5.84 14.12
N GLY A 67 9.65 7.11 14.58
CA GLY A 67 10.90 7.74 15.02
C GLY A 67 11.59 6.99 16.15
N LYS A 68 10.83 6.58 17.17
CA LYS A 68 11.36 5.84 18.32
C LYS A 68 11.89 4.45 17.92
N ILE A 69 11.14 3.72 17.09
CA ILE A 69 11.53 2.38 16.61
C ILE A 69 12.78 2.47 15.74
N SER A 70 12.82 3.40 14.78
CA SER A 70 13.97 3.61 13.92
C SER A 70 15.23 3.94 14.72
N THR A 71 15.13 4.87 15.68
CA THR A 71 16.26 5.22 16.55
C THR A 71 16.72 4.03 17.37
N TRP A 72 15.80 3.23 17.91
CA TRP A 72 16.14 2.07 18.72
C TRP A 72 16.82 0.97 17.89
N ILE A 73 16.31 0.67 16.68
CA ILE A 73 16.91 -0.32 15.76
C ILE A 73 18.29 0.16 15.31
N THR A 74 18.43 1.40 14.87
CA THR A 74 19.69 1.97 14.42
C THR A 74 20.74 1.95 15.54
N ALA A 75 20.35 2.27 16.78
CA ALA A 75 21.26 2.20 17.92
C ALA A 75 21.68 0.76 18.25
N ALA A 76 20.79 -0.21 18.10
CA ALA A 76 21.09 -1.62 18.35
C ALA A 76 22.04 -2.21 17.31
N LEU A 77 21.95 -1.78 16.04
CA LEU A 77 22.73 -2.30 14.91
C LEU A 77 24.00 -1.49 14.60
N ARG A 78 24.23 -0.37 15.29
CA ARG A 78 25.30 0.59 14.94
C ARG A 78 26.73 0.02 14.90
N ASN A 79 26.98 -1.07 15.63
CA ASN A 79 28.30 -1.71 15.73
C ASN A 79 28.36 -3.00 14.92
N GLU A 80 27.30 -3.37 14.22
CA GLU A 80 27.24 -4.54 13.37
C GLU A 80 27.67 -4.18 11.94
N GLN A 81 28.32 -5.11 11.25
CA GLN A 81 28.70 -4.97 9.83
C GLN A 81 27.89 -5.94 9.02
N PHE A 82 27.34 -5.47 7.91
CA PHE A 82 26.50 -6.27 7.01
C PHE A 82 27.11 -6.30 5.61
N PHE A 83 27.14 -7.47 5.01
CA PHE A 83 27.71 -7.69 3.69
C PHE A 83 26.64 -7.79 2.60
N SER A 84 25.37 -7.85 2.98
CA SER A 84 24.25 -7.85 2.06
C SER A 84 23.00 -7.14 2.64
N LEU A 85 22.13 -6.66 1.74
CA LEU A 85 20.83 -6.11 2.13
C LEU A 85 19.92 -7.15 2.77
N ALA A 86 20.03 -8.41 2.39
CA ALA A 86 19.27 -9.50 2.98
C ALA A 86 19.64 -9.68 4.47
N GLU A 87 20.92 -9.77 4.77
CA GLU A 87 21.43 -9.88 6.14
C GLU A 87 21.01 -8.69 7.02
N LEU A 88 21.14 -7.48 6.48
CA LEU A 88 20.66 -6.27 7.19
C LEU A 88 19.15 -6.33 7.46
N ASN A 89 18.34 -6.72 6.48
CA ASN A 89 16.90 -6.80 6.64
C ASN A 89 16.48 -7.87 7.67
N ASP A 90 17.18 -9.00 7.71
CA ASP A 90 16.90 -10.05 8.68
C ASP A 90 17.24 -9.59 10.11
N SER A 91 18.37 -8.90 10.28
CA SER A 91 18.72 -8.30 11.56
C SER A 91 17.73 -7.22 12.01
N ILE A 92 17.27 -6.37 11.08
CA ILE A 92 16.21 -5.39 11.36
C ILE A 92 14.92 -6.08 11.81
N ARG A 93 14.50 -7.15 11.12
CA ARG A 93 13.30 -7.92 11.47
C ARG A 93 13.41 -8.55 12.85
N GLU A 94 14.57 -9.13 13.19
CA GLU A 94 14.82 -9.69 14.52
C GLU A 94 14.65 -8.63 15.61
N LYS A 95 15.29 -7.46 15.45
CA LYS A 95 15.17 -6.36 16.41
C LYS A 95 13.75 -5.82 16.48
N LEU A 96 13.05 -5.71 15.35
CA LEU A 96 11.64 -5.28 15.30
C LEU A 96 10.73 -6.27 16.06
N ASN A 97 10.92 -7.57 15.88
CA ASN A 97 10.17 -8.59 16.58
C ASN A 97 10.40 -8.53 18.09
N ALA A 98 11.66 -8.37 18.52
CA ALA A 98 12.01 -8.17 19.92
C ALA A 98 11.36 -6.90 20.51
N TYR A 99 11.33 -5.81 19.74
CA TYR A 99 10.68 -4.58 20.15
C TYR A 99 9.16 -4.73 20.30
N ASN A 100 8.50 -5.43 19.38
CA ASN A 100 7.06 -5.66 19.41
C ASN A 100 6.64 -6.63 20.51
N ALA A 101 7.50 -7.58 20.87
CA ALA A 101 7.26 -8.52 21.97
C ALA A 101 7.48 -7.89 23.36
N ARG A 102 8.17 -6.74 23.43
CA ARG A 102 8.45 -6.05 24.70
C ARG A 102 7.17 -5.53 25.33
N LYS A 103 6.96 -5.84 26.62
CA LYS A 103 5.85 -5.31 27.42
C LYS A 103 5.87 -3.77 27.49
N PHE A 104 4.70 -3.17 27.51
CA PHE A 104 4.56 -1.75 27.81
C PHE A 104 4.94 -1.47 29.26
N GLN A 105 5.41 -0.25 29.53
CA GLN A 105 5.82 0.15 30.90
C GLN A 105 4.66 0.14 31.92
N LYS A 106 3.42 0.36 31.46
CA LYS A 106 2.24 0.55 32.30
C LYS A 106 1.14 -0.50 32.04
N LYS A 107 1.41 -1.53 31.26
CA LYS A 107 0.43 -2.58 30.90
C LYS A 107 1.12 -3.93 30.84
N GLU A 108 0.41 -4.98 31.23
CA GLU A 108 0.89 -6.37 31.17
C GLU A 108 0.98 -6.96 29.74
N CYS A 109 0.55 -6.22 28.74
CA CYS A 109 0.56 -6.63 27.35
C CYS A 109 1.73 -6.00 26.57
N SER A 110 2.01 -6.56 25.40
CA SER A 110 2.94 -6.05 24.39
C SER A 110 2.20 -5.63 23.12
N ARG A 111 2.89 -4.98 22.17
CA ARG A 111 2.31 -4.65 20.86
C ARG A 111 1.88 -5.92 20.13
N LEU A 112 2.74 -6.93 20.16
CA LEU A 112 2.46 -8.23 19.52
C LEU A 112 1.25 -8.91 20.14
N SER A 113 1.13 -8.95 21.47
CA SER A 113 -0.01 -9.60 22.11
C SER A 113 -1.33 -8.88 21.87
N LEU A 114 -1.34 -7.54 21.79
CA LEU A 114 -2.54 -6.78 21.41
C LEU A 114 -2.92 -7.04 19.96
N PHE A 115 -1.95 -7.02 19.04
CA PHE A 115 -2.20 -7.33 17.65
C PHE A 115 -2.83 -8.70 17.47
N LEU A 116 -2.21 -9.75 18.05
CA LEU A 116 -2.70 -11.14 17.90
C LEU A 116 -4.07 -11.35 18.57
N GLY A 117 -4.33 -10.70 19.70
CA GLY A 117 -5.56 -10.92 20.45
C GLY A 117 -6.74 -10.05 20.01
N GLU A 118 -6.49 -8.82 19.58
CA GLU A 118 -7.54 -7.83 19.34
C GLU A 118 -7.66 -7.42 17.86
N GLU A 119 -6.53 -7.24 17.16
CA GLU A 119 -6.54 -6.67 15.81
C GLU A 119 -6.57 -7.75 14.72
N MET A 120 -5.75 -8.78 14.84
CA MET A 120 -5.63 -9.85 13.84
C MET A 120 -6.97 -10.54 13.53
N PRO A 121 -7.84 -10.85 14.52
CA PRO A 121 -9.15 -11.45 14.24
C PRO A 121 -10.10 -10.58 13.42
N LEU A 122 -9.84 -9.26 13.35
CA LEU A 122 -10.65 -8.30 12.61
C LEU A 122 -10.17 -8.10 11.16
N LEU A 123 -9.02 -8.66 10.80
CA LEU A 123 -8.50 -8.58 9.45
C LEU A 123 -9.28 -9.49 8.50
N ALA A 124 -9.60 -8.97 7.32
CA ALA A 124 -10.15 -9.79 6.25
C ALA A 124 -9.04 -10.68 5.64
N PRO A 125 -9.38 -11.84 5.07
CA PRO A 125 -8.40 -12.69 4.40
C PRO A 125 -7.77 -11.99 3.21
N LEU A 126 -6.52 -12.34 2.92
CA LEU A 126 -5.83 -11.86 1.72
C LEU A 126 -6.50 -12.42 0.46
N PRO A 127 -6.59 -11.63 -0.63
CA PRO A 127 -7.02 -12.15 -1.92
C PRO A 127 -6.05 -13.21 -2.44
N ALA A 128 -6.52 -14.09 -3.33
CA ALA A 128 -5.74 -15.19 -3.88
C ALA A 128 -4.49 -14.71 -4.66
N THR A 129 -4.57 -13.52 -5.25
CA THR A 129 -3.47 -12.91 -5.99
C THR A 129 -3.14 -11.54 -5.41
N PRO A 130 -1.86 -11.15 -5.31
CA PRO A 130 -1.50 -9.80 -4.90
C PRO A 130 -1.96 -8.78 -5.95
N PHE A 131 -2.16 -7.53 -5.52
CA PHE A 131 -2.45 -6.44 -6.44
C PHE A 131 -1.25 -6.17 -7.34
N GLU A 132 -1.49 -6.14 -8.65
CA GLU A 132 -0.49 -5.77 -9.64
C GLU A 132 -0.77 -4.36 -10.15
N LEU A 133 0.26 -3.52 -10.07
CA LEU A 133 0.22 -2.19 -10.64
C LEU A 133 0.05 -2.28 -12.15
N ALA A 134 -0.95 -1.58 -12.70
CA ALA A 134 -1.22 -1.56 -14.12
C ALA A 134 -1.25 -0.13 -14.67
N GLU A 135 -0.77 0.03 -15.89
CA GLU A 135 -0.97 1.23 -16.69
C GLU A 135 -2.14 1.01 -17.64
N TRP A 136 -3.07 1.96 -17.69
CA TRP A 136 -4.21 1.91 -18.59
C TRP A 136 -3.99 2.83 -19.79
N LYS A 137 -4.13 2.27 -20.99
CA LYS A 137 -4.06 3.02 -22.25
C LYS A 137 -5.31 2.75 -23.10
N GLN A 138 -5.73 3.74 -23.86
CA GLN A 138 -6.78 3.54 -24.86
C GLN A 138 -6.16 3.33 -26.22
N ALA A 139 -6.62 2.30 -26.95
CA ALA A 139 -6.22 2.02 -28.30
C ALA A 139 -7.45 1.85 -29.19
N THR A 140 -7.35 2.27 -30.46
CA THR A 140 -8.40 2.04 -31.46
C THR A 140 -8.09 0.78 -32.24
N VAL A 141 -9.06 -0.13 -32.35
CA VAL A 141 -8.92 -1.37 -33.12
C VAL A 141 -8.90 -1.03 -34.62
N GLN A 142 -7.82 -1.40 -35.29
CA GLN A 142 -7.60 -1.15 -36.69
C GLN A 142 -8.38 -2.18 -37.58
N PHE A 143 -8.48 -1.91 -38.88
CA PHE A 143 -9.16 -2.80 -39.83
C PHE A 143 -8.52 -4.20 -39.94
N ASN A 144 -7.25 -4.33 -39.59
CA ASN A 144 -6.51 -5.59 -39.58
C ASN A 144 -6.67 -6.35 -38.24
N TYR A 145 -7.68 -6.00 -37.44
CA TYR A 145 -7.99 -6.63 -36.14
C TYR A 145 -6.90 -6.49 -35.06
N HIS A 146 -6.07 -5.44 -35.18
CA HIS A 146 -5.00 -5.21 -34.21
C HIS A 146 -5.15 -3.85 -33.53
N ILE A 147 -4.63 -3.78 -32.31
CA ILE A 147 -4.31 -2.55 -31.61
C ILE A 147 -2.79 -2.41 -31.54
N ALA A 148 -2.30 -1.17 -31.60
CA ALA A 148 -0.90 -0.86 -31.40
C ALA A 148 -0.69 -0.30 -29.98
N VAL A 149 0.13 -0.95 -29.19
CA VAL A 149 0.49 -0.54 -27.83
C VAL A 149 1.99 -0.69 -27.67
N ASP A 150 2.68 0.36 -27.27
CA ASP A 150 4.13 0.39 -27.06
C ASP A 150 4.95 -0.19 -28.21
N LYS A 151 4.56 0.15 -29.45
CA LYS A 151 5.16 -0.32 -30.71
C LYS A 151 4.94 -1.83 -30.99
N MET A 152 4.12 -2.50 -30.22
CA MET A 152 3.73 -3.89 -30.42
C MET A 152 2.28 -3.95 -30.92
N TYR A 153 1.96 -5.00 -31.69
CA TYR A 153 0.61 -5.23 -32.21
C TYR A 153 -0.02 -6.42 -31.52
N TYR A 154 -1.25 -6.24 -31.05
CA TYR A 154 -2.03 -7.27 -30.37
C TYR A 154 -3.33 -7.51 -31.14
N SER A 155 -3.67 -8.77 -31.39
CA SER A 155 -4.91 -9.13 -32.07
C SER A 155 -6.12 -8.95 -31.14
N VAL A 156 -7.20 -8.43 -31.70
CA VAL A 156 -8.47 -8.21 -31.00
C VAL A 156 -9.60 -8.81 -31.84
N PRO A 157 -10.68 -9.33 -31.25
CA PRO A 157 -11.81 -9.85 -32.01
C PRO A 157 -12.37 -8.84 -33.02
N TYR A 158 -12.69 -9.29 -34.22
CA TYR A 158 -13.11 -8.44 -35.36
C TYR A 158 -14.32 -7.55 -35.05
N GLN A 159 -15.18 -7.96 -34.15
CA GLN A 159 -16.38 -7.23 -33.76
C GLN A 159 -16.08 -5.84 -33.11
N TYR A 160 -14.85 -5.62 -32.69
CA TYR A 160 -14.42 -4.36 -32.09
C TYR A 160 -13.71 -3.40 -33.06
N ILE A 161 -13.70 -3.72 -34.37
CA ILE A 161 -13.12 -2.84 -35.40
C ILE A 161 -13.67 -1.42 -35.22
N LYS A 162 -12.79 -0.41 -35.32
CA LYS A 162 -13.07 1.02 -35.11
C LYS A 162 -13.50 1.40 -33.69
N ASN A 163 -13.68 0.48 -32.79
CA ASN A 163 -13.97 0.79 -31.40
C ASN A 163 -12.69 1.15 -30.65
N LYS A 164 -12.82 1.99 -29.65
CA LYS A 164 -11.79 2.20 -28.64
C LYS A 164 -11.89 1.11 -27.59
N VAL A 165 -10.77 0.55 -27.23
CA VAL A 165 -10.65 -0.46 -26.16
C VAL A 165 -9.66 0.03 -25.12
N ASP A 166 -9.94 -0.28 -23.88
CA ASP A 166 -9.01 -0.01 -22.78
C ASP A 166 -8.03 -1.18 -22.65
N VAL A 167 -6.76 -0.87 -22.60
CA VAL A 167 -5.67 -1.84 -22.52
C VAL A 167 -5.00 -1.72 -21.16
N ARG A 168 -5.01 -2.82 -20.40
CA ARG A 168 -4.32 -2.93 -19.13
C ARG A 168 -2.93 -3.52 -19.36
N ILE A 169 -1.90 -2.78 -18.97
CA ILE A 169 -0.50 -3.17 -19.08
C ILE A 169 0.04 -3.43 -17.68
N THR A 170 0.58 -4.63 -17.43
CA THR A 170 1.18 -5.04 -16.15
C THR A 170 2.65 -5.37 -16.33
#